data_cb195b360af60b8148be8bd6ada94958
#
_entry.id   cb195b360af60b8148be8bd6ada94958
#
_cell.length_a   1.000
_cell.length_b   1.000
_cell.length_c   1.000
_cell.angle_alpha   90.00
_cell.angle_beta   90.00
_cell.angle_gamma   90.00
#
_symmetry.space_group_name_H-M   'P 1'
#
loop_
_entity.id
_entity.type
_entity.pdbx_description
1 polymer ?
#
loop_
_entity_poly.entity_id
_entity_poly.type
_entity_poly.pdbx_seq_one_letter_code
_entity_poly.pdbx_strand_id
1 'polypeptide(L)'
;MGKIAITDGMSETSISKLINMGHNVVVEHYEKKELESGILSNFDAIVVRSATKISKKVLDSLDPETNNLKFIGRAGVGVDNIDIKTASNLGIYVCNTPKASTQSVVELTMGHLFTSVRHLARADRDLKNGIWSKKQLKWTELSGKKLG
;
A
#
# COMPACT_ATOMS: atom_id res chain seq x y z
N MET A 1 -10.20 -2.26 24.20
CA MET A 1 -10.47 -3.28 23.17
C MET A 1 -11.18 -2.57 22.04
N GLY A 2 -10.73 -2.73 20.79
CA GLY A 2 -11.35 -2.08 19.64
C GLY A 2 -11.61 -3.09 18.52
N LYS A 3 -12.62 -2.82 17.68
CA LYS A 3 -12.94 -3.60 16.50
C LYS A 3 -12.24 -3.00 15.28
N ILE A 4 -11.38 -3.78 14.62
CA ILE A 4 -10.51 -3.33 13.54
C ILE A 4 -10.88 -4.05 12.25
N ALA A 5 -11.17 -3.31 11.17
CA ALA A 5 -11.31 -3.86 9.83
C ALA A 5 -9.96 -3.85 9.09
N ILE A 6 -9.64 -4.90 8.37
CA ILE A 6 -8.49 -5.00 7.45
C ILE A 6 -9.04 -5.37 6.08
N THR A 7 -9.02 -4.44 5.13
CA THR A 7 -9.72 -4.61 3.85
C THR A 7 -8.85 -5.13 2.72
N ASP A 8 -7.57 -4.80 2.72
CA ASP A 8 -6.65 -5.13 1.62
C ASP A 8 -5.63 -6.21 2.00
N GLY A 9 -5.94 -6.96 3.06
CA GLY A 9 -5.07 -7.98 3.60
C GLY A 9 -3.86 -7.43 4.37
N MET A 10 -3.34 -8.26 5.26
CA MET A 10 -2.16 -8.00 6.09
C MET A 10 -1.46 -9.34 6.37
N SER A 11 -0.18 -9.32 6.77
CA SER A 11 0.52 -10.55 7.14
C SER A 11 -0.15 -11.19 8.38
N GLU A 12 -0.22 -12.52 8.39
CA GLU A 12 -0.78 -13.27 9.52
C GLU A 12 -0.11 -12.92 10.85
N THR A 13 1.20 -12.68 10.83
CA THR A 13 1.97 -12.23 11.99
C THR A 13 1.45 -10.90 12.55
N SER A 14 1.08 -9.96 11.67
CA SER A 14 0.57 -8.65 12.09
C SER A 14 -0.87 -8.77 12.61
N ILE A 15 -1.69 -9.59 11.98
CA ILE A 15 -3.06 -9.89 12.44
C ILE A 15 -3.01 -10.52 13.84
N SER A 16 -2.17 -11.54 14.02
CA SER A 16 -1.98 -12.21 15.31
C SER A 16 -1.52 -11.26 16.41
N LYS A 17 -0.64 -10.29 16.09
CA LYS A 17 -0.24 -9.26 17.06
C LYS A 17 -1.41 -8.39 17.51
N LEU A 18 -2.26 -7.95 16.59
CA LEU A 18 -3.45 -7.15 16.93
C LEU A 18 -4.42 -7.94 17.82
N ILE A 19 -4.64 -9.22 17.50
CA ILE A 19 -5.49 -10.11 18.29
C ILE A 19 -4.90 -10.32 19.70
N ASN A 20 -3.59 -10.56 19.81
CA ASN A 20 -2.90 -10.73 21.09
C ASN A 20 -2.90 -9.45 21.94
N MET A 21 -3.03 -8.27 21.33
CA MET A 21 -3.25 -6.99 22.02
C MET A 21 -4.69 -6.81 22.49
N GLY A 22 -5.57 -7.77 22.23
CA GLY A 22 -6.96 -7.78 22.69
C GLY A 22 -7.95 -7.09 21.72
N HIS A 23 -7.57 -6.85 20.47
CA HIS A 23 -8.48 -6.29 19.48
C HIS A 23 -9.32 -7.39 18.80
N ASN A 24 -10.54 -7.05 18.42
CA ASN A 24 -11.37 -7.86 17.52
C ASN A 24 -11.03 -7.49 16.07
N VAL A 25 -10.37 -8.39 15.35
CA VAL A 25 -9.88 -8.13 13.99
C VAL A 25 -10.77 -8.84 12.98
N VAL A 26 -11.32 -8.08 12.03
CA VAL A 26 -12.12 -8.57 10.90
C VAL A 26 -11.30 -8.36 9.63
N VAL A 27 -10.96 -9.45 8.95
CA VAL A 27 -10.23 -9.40 7.68
C VAL A 27 -11.23 -9.69 6.58
N GLU A 28 -11.68 -8.65 5.89
CA GLU A 28 -12.74 -8.74 4.89
C GLU A 28 -12.60 -7.62 3.87
N HIS A 29 -12.74 -7.96 2.59
CA HIS A 29 -12.80 -6.97 1.53
C HIS A 29 -14.22 -6.43 1.40
N TYR A 30 -14.35 -5.12 1.35
CA TYR A 30 -15.64 -4.45 1.14
C TYR A 30 -15.68 -3.80 -0.24
N GLU A 31 -16.74 -4.07 -0.96
CA GLU A 31 -17.00 -3.41 -2.23
C GLU A 31 -17.33 -1.93 -2.02
N LYS A 32 -17.12 -1.13 -3.08
CA LYS A 32 -17.38 0.31 -3.02
C LYS A 32 -18.79 0.67 -2.48
N LYS A 33 -19.82 -0.09 -2.87
CA LYS A 33 -21.19 0.14 -2.42
C LYS A 33 -21.38 -0.10 -0.93
N GLU A 34 -20.72 -1.12 -0.39
CA GLU A 34 -20.74 -1.43 1.03
C GLU A 34 -20.03 -0.35 1.84
N LEU A 35 -18.87 0.11 1.38
CA LEU A 35 -18.17 1.23 2.01
C LEU A 35 -19.03 2.51 2.02
N GLU A 36 -19.75 2.79 0.94
CA GLU A 36 -20.65 3.93 0.80
C GLU A 36 -22.00 3.76 1.55
N SER A 37 -22.26 2.59 2.15
CA SER A 37 -23.46 2.35 2.99
C SER A 37 -23.24 2.63 4.48
N GLY A 38 -22.04 3.12 4.87
CA GLY A 38 -21.74 3.45 6.25
C GLY A 38 -21.27 2.27 7.11
N ILE A 39 -20.92 1.12 6.49
CA ILE A 39 -20.49 -0.09 7.21
C ILE A 39 -19.32 0.18 8.16
N LEU A 40 -18.45 1.16 7.85
CA LEU A 40 -17.29 1.50 8.65
C LEU A 40 -17.64 2.11 10.00
N SER A 41 -18.87 2.61 10.22
CA SER A 41 -19.35 3.09 11.53
C SER A 41 -19.29 2.00 12.62
N ASN A 42 -19.30 0.73 12.22
CA ASN A 42 -19.25 -0.42 13.13
C ASN A 42 -17.84 -0.78 13.63
N PHE A 43 -16.81 -0.04 13.20
CA PHE A 43 -15.41 -0.31 13.53
C PHE A 43 -14.78 0.89 14.24
N ASP A 44 -13.86 0.62 15.17
CA ASP A 44 -13.05 1.67 15.83
C ASP A 44 -11.89 2.11 14.93
N ALA A 45 -11.37 1.19 14.11
CA ALA A 45 -10.28 1.44 13.19
C ALA A 45 -10.42 0.63 11.90
N ILE A 46 -9.85 1.17 10.82
CA ILE A 46 -9.69 0.45 9.55
C ILE A 46 -8.24 0.49 9.10
N VAL A 47 -7.73 -0.62 8.59
CA VAL A 47 -6.44 -0.70 7.91
C VAL A 47 -6.66 -0.99 6.45
N VAL A 48 -6.15 -0.10 5.61
CA VAL A 48 -6.24 -0.19 4.14
C VAL A 48 -4.85 -0.21 3.50
N ARG A 49 -4.78 -0.67 2.26
CA ARG A 49 -3.61 -0.47 1.39
C ARG A 49 -4.01 0.40 0.20
N SER A 50 -3.72 -0.03 -1.03
CA SER A 50 -3.98 0.77 -2.23
C SER A 50 -5.30 0.42 -2.93
N ALA A 51 -5.88 -0.76 -2.68
CA ALA A 51 -7.09 -1.21 -3.36
C ALA A 51 -8.35 -0.53 -2.80
N THR A 52 -8.45 -0.41 -1.47
CA THR A 52 -9.59 0.25 -0.83
C THR A 52 -9.45 1.77 -0.90
N LYS A 53 -10.50 2.45 -1.37
CA LYS A 53 -10.58 3.91 -1.44
C LYS A 53 -11.54 4.47 -0.40
N ILE A 54 -11.01 5.20 0.57
CA ILE A 54 -11.78 5.93 1.59
C ILE A 54 -12.03 7.35 1.09
N SER A 55 -12.99 7.49 0.19
CA SER A 55 -13.36 8.77 -0.42
C SER A 55 -14.21 9.62 0.52
N LYS A 56 -14.38 10.91 0.18
CA LYS A 56 -15.33 11.80 0.87
C LYS A 56 -16.72 11.15 1.01
N LYS A 57 -17.23 10.51 -0.04
CA LYS A 57 -18.55 9.86 -0.03
C LYS A 57 -18.64 8.72 0.99
N VAL A 58 -17.57 7.94 1.17
CA VAL A 58 -17.49 6.89 2.19
C VAL A 58 -17.49 7.51 3.59
N LEU A 59 -16.76 8.60 3.80
CA LEU A 59 -16.70 9.27 5.09
C LEU A 59 -18.00 10.01 5.43
N ASP A 60 -18.64 10.62 4.42
CA ASP A 60 -19.95 11.27 4.59
C ASP A 60 -21.10 10.26 4.87
N SER A 61 -20.90 8.98 4.56
CA SER A 61 -21.89 7.92 4.84
C SER A 61 -21.79 7.37 6.26
N LEU A 62 -20.79 7.77 7.04
CA LEU A 62 -20.69 7.38 8.44
C LEU A 62 -21.87 7.98 9.23
N ASP A 63 -22.55 7.14 10.01
CA ASP A 63 -23.68 7.56 10.83
C ASP A 63 -23.19 8.43 12.00
N PRO A 64 -23.59 9.71 12.09
CA PRO A 64 -23.13 10.61 13.15
C PRO A 64 -23.46 10.15 14.57
N GLU A 65 -24.52 9.36 14.75
CA GLU A 65 -24.98 8.92 16.06
C GLU A 65 -24.29 7.62 16.53
N THR A 66 -23.94 6.75 15.57
CA THR A 66 -23.38 5.42 15.88
C THR A 66 -21.94 5.23 15.42
N ASN A 67 -21.33 6.24 14.79
CA ASN A 67 -19.97 6.13 14.28
C ASN A 67 -18.91 5.94 15.38
N ASN A 68 -18.25 4.81 15.34
CA ASN A 68 -17.13 4.48 16.23
C ASN A 68 -15.76 4.71 15.60
N LEU A 69 -15.69 4.99 14.28
CA LEU A 69 -14.42 5.08 13.55
C LEU A 69 -13.58 6.26 14.05
N LYS A 70 -12.41 5.97 14.59
CA LYS A 70 -11.44 6.94 15.14
C LYS A 70 -10.11 6.94 14.41
N PHE A 71 -9.81 5.87 13.66
CA PHE A 71 -8.49 5.68 13.09
C PHE A 71 -8.55 5.00 11.72
N ILE A 72 -7.79 5.57 10.76
CA ILE A 72 -7.54 4.99 9.44
C ILE A 72 -6.04 4.80 9.29
N GLY A 73 -5.59 3.55 9.24
CA GLY A 73 -4.20 3.18 8.98
C GLY A 73 -3.98 2.82 7.53
N ARG A 74 -3.10 3.53 6.83
CA ARG A 74 -2.67 3.13 5.48
C ARG A 74 -1.36 2.35 5.56
N ALA A 75 -1.41 1.05 5.31
CA ALA A 75 -0.22 0.21 5.22
C ALA A 75 0.54 0.46 3.89
N GLY A 76 1.26 1.57 3.85
CA GLY A 76 2.03 2.05 2.70
C GLY A 76 2.40 3.53 2.82
N VAL A 77 3.04 4.09 1.80
CA VAL A 77 3.60 5.46 1.82
C VAL A 77 2.58 6.52 1.39
N GLY A 78 1.99 6.37 0.21
CA GLY A 78 1.01 7.32 -0.32
C GLY A 78 -0.31 7.27 0.46
N VAL A 79 -1.09 8.33 0.42
CA VAL A 79 -2.40 8.44 1.08
C VAL A 79 -3.48 9.00 0.15
N ASP A 80 -3.21 8.99 -1.14
CA ASP A 80 -4.06 9.49 -2.22
C ASP A 80 -5.41 8.76 -2.35
N ASN A 81 -5.51 7.57 -1.79
CA ASN A 81 -6.76 6.82 -1.70
C ASN A 81 -7.61 7.16 -0.47
N ILE A 82 -7.22 8.13 0.36
CA ILE A 82 -7.94 8.54 1.57
C ILE A 82 -8.22 10.04 1.50
N ASP A 83 -9.47 10.45 1.69
CA ASP A 83 -9.83 11.87 1.84
C ASP A 83 -9.47 12.36 3.25
N ILE A 84 -8.22 12.80 3.40
CA ILE A 84 -7.67 13.24 4.69
C ILE A 84 -8.43 14.43 5.25
N LYS A 85 -8.86 15.37 4.38
CA LYS A 85 -9.58 16.58 4.80
C LYS A 85 -10.90 16.24 5.47
N THR A 86 -11.69 15.37 4.84
CA THR A 86 -12.97 14.93 5.40
C THR A 86 -12.74 14.09 6.67
N ALA A 87 -11.78 13.18 6.68
CA ALA A 87 -11.44 12.41 7.87
C ALA A 87 -11.08 13.31 9.06
N SER A 88 -10.24 14.31 8.85
CA SER A 88 -9.85 15.27 9.89
C SER A 88 -11.03 16.08 10.43
N ASN A 89 -11.94 16.51 9.54
CA ASN A 89 -13.15 17.23 9.95
C ASN A 89 -14.07 16.37 10.83
N LEU A 90 -14.05 15.06 10.65
CA LEU A 90 -14.80 14.09 11.45
C LEU A 90 -14.03 13.64 12.71
N GLY A 91 -12.85 14.20 12.98
CA GLY A 91 -12.02 13.82 14.13
C GLY A 91 -11.37 12.44 13.99
N ILE A 92 -11.26 11.91 12.77
CA ILE A 92 -10.66 10.61 12.49
C ILE A 92 -9.17 10.79 12.19
N TYR A 93 -8.32 10.11 12.93
CA TYR A 93 -6.87 10.12 12.71
C TYR A 93 -6.49 9.27 11.50
N VAL A 94 -5.66 9.83 10.60
CA VAL A 94 -5.11 9.12 9.45
C VAL A 94 -3.60 8.98 9.61
N CYS A 95 -3.09 7.76 9.55
CA CYS A 95 -1.67 7.44 9.62
C CYS A 95 -1.24 6.57 8.46
N ASN A 96 0.03 6.70 8.05
CA ASN A 96 0.66 5.86 7.04
C ASN A 96 1.97 5.25 7.56
N THR A 97 2.61 4.40 6.73
CA THR A 97 3.88 3.72 7.05
C THR A 97 4.98 4.15 6.08
N PRO A 98 5.49 5.41 6.16
CA PRO A 98 6.34 5.99 5.11
C PRO A 98 7.71 5.33 4.97
N LYS A 99 8.20 4.62 5.98
CA LYS A 99 9.53 3.99 5.98
C LYS A 99 9.50 2.48 5.73
N ALA A 100 8.33 1.85 5.73
CA ALA A 100 8.23 0.38 5.72
C ALA A 100 8.75 -0.27 4.43
N SER A 101 8.64 0.40 3.29
CA SER A 101 9.06 -0.13 1.98
C SER A 101 10.37 0.47 1.45
N THR A 102 11.05 1.33 2.22
CA THR A 102 12.21 2.07 1.74
C THR A 102 13.30 1.14 1.20
N GLN A 103 13.69 0.11 1.95
CA GLN A 103 14.73 -0.82 1.53
C GLN A 103 14.34 -1.59 0.26
N SER A 104 13.12 -2.09 0.19
CA SER A 104 12.62 -2.81 -1.00
C SER A 104 12.61 -1.93 -2.25
N VAL A 105 12.23 -0.66 -2.10
CA VAL A 105 12.25 0.32 -3.21
C VAL A 105 13.67 0.62 -3.66
N VAL A 106 14.61 0.79 -2.73
CA VAL A 106 16.03 1.00 -3.05
C VAL A 106 16.58 -0.17 -3.85
N GLU A 107 16.38 -1.39 -3.39
CA GLU A 107 16.86 -2.61 -4.07
C GLU A 107 16.27 -2.77 -5.46
N LEU A 108 14.95 -2.56 -5.60
CA LEU A 108 14.28 -2.60 -6.90
C LEU A 108 14.79 -1.52 -7.85
N THR A 109 15.00 -0.30 -7.36
CA THR A 109 15.56 0.82 -8.14
C THR A 109 16.95 0.48 -8.66
N MET A 110 17.81 -0.05 -7.81
CA MET A 110 19.16 -0.49 -8.21
C MET A 110 19.10 -1.65 -9.20
N GLY A 111 18.21 -2.61 -9.01
CA GLY A 111 17.97 -3.71 -9.94
C GLY A 111 17.55 -3.21 -11.34
N HIS A 112 16.61 -2.29 -11.41
CA HIS A 112 16.19 -1.67 -12.67
C HIS A 112 17.29 -0.83 -13.32
N LEU A 113 18.04 -0.08 -12.53
CA LEU A 113 19.18 0.71 -13.00
C LEU A 113 20.21 -0.17 -13.71
N PHE A 114 20.69 -1.23 -13.06
CA PHE A 114 21.64 -2.17 -13.66
C PHE A 114 21.05 -2.90 -14.86
N THR A 115 19.80 -3.33 -14.78
CA THR A 115 19.10 -4.00 -15.88
C THR A 115 19.05 -3.11 -17.13
N SER A 116 18.75 -1.82 -16.95
CA SER A 116 18.64 -0.85 -18.04
C SER A 116 19.99 -0.58 -18.70
N VAL A 117 21.01 -0.20 -17.91
CA VAL A 117 22.32 0.22 -18.46
C VAL A 117 23.16 -0.95 -19.00
N ARG A 118 22.93 -2.17 -18.53
CA ARG A 118 23.63 -3.38 -18.94
C ARG A 118 22.80 -4.30 -19.84
N HIS A 119 21.57 -3.91 -20.18
CA HIS A 119 20.65 -4.67 -21.03
C HIS A 119 20.38 -6.11 -20.55
N LEU A 120 20.35 -6.37 -19.22
CA LEU A 120 20.31 -7.72 -18.67
C LEU A 120 19.09 -8.51 -19.16
N ALA A 121 17.90 -7.92 -19.12
CA ALA A 121 16.66 -8.57 -19.56
C ALA A 121 16.68 -8.93 -21.05
N ARG A 122 17.28 -8.07 -21.90
CA ARG A 122 17.44 -8.35 -23.33
C ARG A 122 18.47 -9.45 -23.57
N ALA A 123 19.61 -9.40 -22.89
CA ALA A 123 20.66 -10.39 -23.00
C ALA A 123 20.16 -11.80 -22.59
N ASP A 124 19.45 -11.90 -21.47
CA ASP A 124 18.83 -13.14 -20.99
C ASP A 124 17.81 -13.71 -22.01
N ARG A 125 16.90 -12.87 -22.50
CA ARG A 125 15.92 -13.27 -23.50
C ARG A 125 16.59 -13.75 -24.79
N ASP A 126 17.56 -12.99 -25.32
CA ASP A 126 18.24 -13.32 -26.56
C ASP A 126 18.99 -14.66 -26.42
N LEU A 127 19.69 -14.87 -25.29
CA LEU A 127 20.42 -16.10 -25.02
C LEU A 127 19.49 -17.33 -24.90
N LYS A 128 18.35 -17.19 -24.22
CA LYS A 128 17.31 -18.25 -24.14
C LYS A 128 16.75 -18.65 -25.50
N ASN A 129 16.76 -17.72 -26.46
CA ASN A 129 16.37 -17.95 -27.85
C ASN A 129 17.54 -18.40 -28.74
N GLY A 130 18.69 -18.75 -28.19
CA GLY A 130 19.88 -19.18 -28.92
C GLY A 130 20.59 -18.03 -29.67
N ILE A 131 20.32 -16.77 -29.35
CA ILE A 131 20.87 -15.60 -30.01
C ILE A 131 22.02 -15.02 -29.20
N TRP A 132 23.23 -15.01 -29.75
CA TRP A 132 24.42 -14.39 -29.15
C TRP A 132 24.54 -12.93 -29.58
N SER A 133 23.90 -12.02 -28.83
CA SER A 133 23.76 -10.58 -29.19
C SER A 133 24.84 -9.66 -28.60
N LYS A 134 26.00 -10.18 -28.16
CA LYS A 134 27.08 -9.42 -27.50
C LYS A 134 27.45 -8.10 -28.24
N LYS A 135 27.53 -8.13 -29.58
CA LYS A 135 27.92 -6.95 -30.38
C LYS A 135 26.83 -5.88 -30.46
N GLN A 136 25.56 -6.26 -30.29
CA GLN A 136 24.41 -5.34 -30.38
C GLN A 136 24.08 -4.68 -29.03
N LEU A 137 24.51 -5.26 -27.91
CA LEU A 137 24.27 -4.76 -26.57
C LEU A 137 25.35 -3.74 -26.17
N LYS A 138 25.18 -2.50 -26.63
CA LYS A 138 26.05 -1.39 -26.20
C LYS A 138 25.63 -0.96 -24.80
N TRP A 139 26.50 -1.11 -23.84
CA TRP A 139 26.26 -0.84 -22.43
C TRP A 139 26.99 0.41 -21.95
N THR A 140 26.59 0.93 -20.80
CA THR A 140 27.20 2.09 -20.14
C THR A 140 27.61 1.71 -18.72
N GLU A 141 28.77 2.17 -18.27
CA GLU A 141 29.19 2.07 -16.88
C GLU A 141 28.53 3.20 -16.04
N LEU A 142 28.21 2.88 -14.80
CA LEU A 142 27.64 3.84 -13.86
C LEU A 142 28.70 4.69 -13.16
N SER A 143 29.97 4.25 -13.20
CA SER A 143 31.08 4.98 -12.58
C SER A 143 31.11 6.42 -13.04
N GLY A 144 31.18 7.38 -12.11
CA GLY A 144 31.19 8.82 -12.40
C GLY A 144 29.87 9.41 -12.90
N LYS A 145 28.78 8.64 -12.99
CA LYS A 145 27.46 9.16 -13.35
C LYS A 145 26.73 9.74 -12.15
N LYS A 146 25.89 10.74 -12.40
CA LYS A 146 24.96 11.28 -11.39
C LYS A 146 23.61 10.60 -11.54
N LEU A 147 23.04 10.18 -10.42
CA LEU A 147 21.67 9.66 -10.31
C LEU A 147 20.79 10.79 -9.77
N GLY A 148 19.66 11.03 -10.43
CA GLY A 148 18.66 12.01 -10.01
C GLY A 148 17.24 11.48 -10.13
#